data_e446ab71cbb0c5db2ccbb851aa1e2586
#
_entry.id   e446ab71cbb0c5db2ccbb851aa1e2586
#
_cell.length_a   1.000
_cell.length_b   1.000
_cell.length_c   1.000
_cell.angle_alpha   90.00
_cell.angle_beta   90.00
_cell.angle_gamma   90.00
#
_symmetry.space_group_name_H-M   'P 1'
#
loop_
_entity.id
_entity.type
_entity.pdbx_description
1 polymer ?
#
loop_
_entity_poly.entity_id
_entity_poly.type
_entity_poly.pdbx_seq_one_letter_code
_entity_poly.pdbx_strand_id
1 'polypeptide(L)'
;MEEIWIDIKDFPDYKVSNLGQVLSCKRNKAHILSPYFRGTDRGYARYFAVRLSDGRIIKDKAVHRLVAEAFIPNPNNYSEVN
;
A
#
# COMPACT_ATOMS: atom_id res chain seq x y z
N MET A 1 13.47 -14.42 -6.37
CA MET A 1 13.47 -13.36 -5.37
C MET A 1 12.38 -13.62 -4.34
N GLU A 2 12.74 -13.64 -3.07
CA GLU A 2 11.78 -13.87 -2.01
C GLU A 2 10.85 -12.67 -1.85
N GLU A 3 9.59 -12.95 -1.62
CA GLU A 3 8.63 -11.92 -1.29
C GLU A 3 8.70 -11.60 0.19
N ILE A 4 8.90 -10.33 0.51
CA ILE A 4 9.01 -9.84 1.88
C ILE A 4 7.79 -8.99 2.18
N TRP A 5 7.14 -9.25 3.31
CA TRP A 5 5.93 -8.55 3.72
C TRP A 5 6.20 -7.65 4.92
N ILE A 6 5.73 -6.41 4.84
CA ILE A 6 5.87 -5.42 5.91
C ILE A 6 4.49 -4.84 6.23
N ASP A 7 4.22 -4.64 7.51
CA ASP A 7 2.97 -4.04 7.95
C ASP A 7 2.83 -2.63 7.38
N ILE A 8 1.63 -2.30 6.93
CA ILE A 8 1.35 -0.96 6.42
C ILE A 8 1.13 -0.03 7.62
N LYS A 9 1.89 1.05 7.67
CA LYS A 9 1.74 2.06 8.70
C LYS A 9 0.31 2.61 8.68
N ASP A 10 -0.27 2.80 9.84
CA ASP A 10 -1.63 3.27 10.05
C ASP A 10 -2.72 2.26 9.71
N PHE A 11 -2.36 1.13 9.10
CA PHE A 11 -3.32 0.07 8.75
C PHE A 11 -2.73 -1.29 9.11
N PRO A 12 -2.60 -1.61 10.42
CA PRO A 12 -1.87 -2.80 10.85
C PRO A 12 -2.48 -4.12 10.42
N ASP A 13 -3.74 -4.12 9.98
CA ASP A 13 -4.37 -5.34 9.47
C ASP A 13 -3.95 -5.66 8.04
N TYR A 14 -3.09 -4.84 7.46
CA TYR A 14 -2.66 -5.00 6.07
C TYR A 14 -1.15 -5.05 5.99
N LYS A 15 -0.65 -5.79 5.00
CA LYS A 15 0.78 -5.87 4.72
C LYS A 15 1.00 -5.58 3.24
N VAL A 16 2.17 -5.05 2.93
CA VAL A 16 2.58 -4.82 1.55
C VAL A 16 3.88 -5.58 1.30
N SER A 17 4.03 -6.13 0.11
CA SER A 17 5.23 -6.88 -0.25
C SER A 17 6.14 -6.06 -1.16
N ASN A 18 7.41 -6.49 -1.20
CA ASN A 18 8.40 -5.89 -2.10
C ASN A 18 8.08 -6.17 -3.59
N LEU A 19 7.15 -7.07 -3.85
CA LEU A 19 6.70 -7.35 -5.21
C LEU A 19 5.43 -6.59 -5.58
N GLY A 20 4.98 -5.68 -4.71
CA GLY A 20 3.85 -4.84 -5.00
C GLY A 20 2.50 -5.46 -4.71
N GLN A 21 2.44 -6.50 -3.89
CA GLN A 21 1.17 -7.09 -3.48
C GLN A 21 0.75 -6.54 -2.13
N VAL A 22 -0.56 -6.47 -1.91
CA VAL A 22 -1.12 -6.04 -0.63
C VAL A 22 -1.97 -7.16 -0.07
N LEU A 23 -1.70 -7.51 1.18
CA LEU A 23 -2.37 -8.61 1.87
C LEU A 23 -3.27 -8.04 2.95
N SER A 24 -4.51 -8.51 3.00
CA SER A 24 -5.43 -8.21 4.09
C SER A 24 -5.40 -9.36 5.08
N CYS A 25 -5.20 -9.05 6.36
CA CYS A 25 -5.15 -10.05 7.43
C CYS A 25 -6.32 -9.89 8.40
N LYS A 26 -7.40 -9.29 7.98
CA LYS A 26 -8.53 -9.07 8.86
C LYS A 26 -9.25 -10.36 9.23
N ARG A 27 -9.72 -10.42 10.47
CA ARG A 27 -10.53 -11.53 10.98
C ARG A 27 -9.86 -12.89 10.79
N ASN A 28 -8.55 -12.92 10.93
CA ASN A 28 -7.76 -14.14 10.76
C ASN A 28 -7.88 -14.79 9.39
N LYS A 29 -8.33 -14.03 8.41
CA LYS A 29 -8.39 -14.50 7.03
C LYS A 29 -7.46 -13.67 6.17
N ALA A 30 -6.36 -14.26 5.78
CA ALA A 30 -5.40 -13.57 4.91
C ALA A 30 -5.81 -13.78 3.46
N HIS A 31 -5.86 -12.69 2.72
CA HIS A 31 -6.09 -12.77 1.27
C HIS A 31 -5.42 -11.60 0.56
N ILE A 32 -5.00 -11.84 -0.66
CA ILE A 32 -4.37 -10.82 -1.48
C ILE A 32 -5.46 -9.92 -2.06
N LEU A 33 -5.27 -8.61 -1.89
CA LEU A 33 -6.19 -7.64 -2.45
C LEU A 33 -5.90 -7.45 -3.93
N SER A 34 -6.97 -7.29 -4.72
CA SER A 34 -6.84 -6.99 -6.14
C SER A 34 -6.79 -5.47 -6.32
N PRO A 35 -5.66 -4.91 -6.76
CA PRO A 35 -5.59 -3.47 -6.99
C PRO A 35 -6.48 -3.06 -8.15
N TYR A 36 -6.98 -1.85 -8.09
CA TYR A 36 -7.74 -1.29 -9.18
C TYR A 36 -7.06 -0.04 -9.72
N PHE A 37 -7.34 0.26 -10.97
CA PHE A 37 -6.67 1.34 -11.67
C PHE A 37 -7.35 2.67 -11.37
N ARG A 38 -6.56 3.66 -11.00
CA ARG A 38 -7.06 5.02 -10.75
C ARG A 38 -6.25 6.02 -11.57
N GLY A 39 -6.90 7.12 -11.90
CA GLY A 39 -6.29 8.18 -12.66
C GLY A 39 -7.32 8.80 -13.59
N THR A 40 -6.96 9.90 -14.23
CA THR A 40 -7.84 10.56 -15.16
C THR A 40 -7.13 10.78 -16.48
N ASP A 41 -7.92 11.04 -17.53
CA ASP A 41 -7.37 11.33 -18.84
C ASP A 41 -6.87 12.78 -18.96
N ARG A 42 -6.94 13.54 -17.88
CA ARG A 42 -6.59 14.95 -17.89
C ARG A 42 -5.22 15.26 -17.30
N GLY A 43 -4.27 14.38 -17.54
CA GLY A 43 -2.89 14.65 -17.15
C GLY A 43 -2.48 14.13 -15.79
N TYR A 44 -3.36 13.49 -15.08
CA TYR A 44 -2.98 12.83 -13.82
C TYR A 44 -2.40 11.47 -14.10
N ALA A 45 -1.33 11.15 -13.39
CA ALA A 45 -0.71 9.85 -13.54
C ALA A 45 -1.68 8.75 -13.14
N ARG A 46 -1.72 7.69 -13.95
CA ARG A 46 -2.52 6.51 -13.64
C ARG A 46 -1.73 5.61 -12.71
N TYR A 47 -2.41 4.99 -11.77
CA TYR A 47 -1.75 4.14 -10.81
C TYR A 47 -2.72 3.07 -10.29
N PHE A 48 -2.14 2.00 -9.78
CA PHE A 48 -2.93 0.97 -9.11
C PHE A 48 -3.11 1.34 -7.65
N ALA A 49 -4.31 1.15 -7.15
CA ALA A 49 -4.65 1.50 -5.79
C ALA A 49 -5.38 0.35 -5.11
N VAL A 50 -5.28 0.32 -3.80
CA VAL A 50 -6.06 -0.59 -2.97
C VAL A 50 -6.82 0.22 -1.93
N ARG A 51 -7.97 -0.29 -1.52
CA ARG A 51 -8.77 0.35 -0.49
C ARG A 51 -8.48 -0.31 0.85
N LEU A 52 -7.99 0.50 1.78
CA LEU A 52 -7.68 0.05 3.13
C LEU A 52 -8.69 0.63 4.09
N SER A 53 -9.08 -0.15 5.09
CA SER A 53 -10.01 0.33 6.10
C SER A 53 -9.50 0.00 7.50
N ASP A 54 -9.77 0.92 8.42
CA ASP A 54 -9.40 0.80 9.81
C ASP A 54 -10.63 1.07 10.66
N GLY A 55 -11.65 0.23 10.49
CA GLY A 55 -12.90 0.35 11.23
C GLY A 55 -13.68 1.62 10.96
N ARG A 56 -13.04 2.76 11.10
CA ARG A 56 -13.68 4.07 10.92
C ARG A 56 -13.22 4.80 9.68
N ILE A 57 -12.01 4.53 9.23
CA ILE A 57 -11.38 5.26 8.14
C ILE A 57 -11.24 4.32 6.96
N ILE A 58 -11.68 4.78 5.80
CA ILE A 58 -11.49 4.06 4.56
C ILE A 58 -10.68 4.96 3.65
N LYS A 59 -9.53 4.47 3.17
CA LYS A 59 -8.67 5.24 2.29
C LYS A 59 -8.19 4.42 1.12
N ASP A 60 -8.13 5.06 -0.03
CA ASP A 60 -7.50 4.48 -1.21
C ASP A 60 -6.02 4.82 -1.18
N LYS A 61 -5.17 3.83 -1.30
CA LYS A 61 -3.73 4.00 -1.26
C LYS A 61 -3.10 3.50 -2.55
N ALA A 62 -2.22 4.30 -3.12
CA ALA A 62 -1.46 3.88 -4.29
C ALA A 62 -0.48 2.77 -3.90
N VAL A 63 -0.51 1.67 -4.65
CA VAL A 63 0.34 0.51 -4.35
C VAL A 63 1.81 0.91 -4.38
N HIS A 64 2.24 1.68 -5.39
CA HIS A 64 3.65 2.07 -5.49
C HIS A 64 4.11 2.91 -4.30
N ARG A 65 3.21 3.70 -3.70
CA ARG A 65 3.55 4.47 -2.51
C ARG A 65 3.67 3.57 -1.29
N LEU A 66 2.80 2.59 -1.15
CA LEU A 66 2.89 1.64 -0.05
C LEU A 66 4.22 0.89 -0.09
N VAL A 67 4.64 0.46 -1.27
CA VAL A 67 5.92 -0.21 -1.44
C VAL A 67 7.06 0.74 -1.09
N ALA A 68 7.02 1.96 -1.56
CA ALA A 68 8.08 2.93 -1.29
C ALA A 68 8.21 3.23 0.20
N GLU A 69 7.09 3.45 0.87
CA GLU A 69 7.10 3.75 2.30
C GLU A 69 7.64 2.59 3.14
N ALA A 70 7.37 1.37 2.71
CA ALA A 70 7.77 0.18 3.46
C ALA A 70 9.22 -0.23 3.19
N PHE A 71 9.70 -0.11 1.96
CA PHE A 71 10.97 -0.70 1.56
C PHE A 71 12.06 0.30 1.20
N ILE A 72 11.73 1.57 1.03
CA ILE A 72 12.73 2.59 0.76
C ILE A 72 13.01 3.33 2.06
N PRO A 73 14.20 3.19 2.65
CA PRO A 73 14.49 3.84 3.92
C PRO A 73 14.56 5.36 3.78
N ASN A 74 14.13 6.04 4.82
CA ASN A 74 14.20 7.49 4.91
C ASN A 74 15.01 7.84 6.15
N PRO A 75 16.33 7.64 6.14
CA PRO A 75 17.17 7.75 7.33
C PRO A 75 17.25 9.16 7.91
N ASN A 76 16.90 10.16 7.14
CA ASN A 76 16.93 11.54 7.59
C ASN A 76 15.57 12.05 8.03
N ASN A 77 14.57 11.19 8.09
CA ASN A 77 13.21 11.54 8.50
C ASN A 77 12.58 12.63 7.64
N TYR A 78 12.92 12.66 6.37
CA TYR A 78 12.23 13.56 5.47
C TYR A 78 10.77 13.15 5.38
N SER A 79 9.90 14.13 5.40
CA SER A 79 8.47 13.88 5.41
C SER A 79 7.95 13.39 4.07
N GLU A 80 8.75 13.47 3.04
CA GLU A 80 8.31 13.09 1.71
C GLU A 80 9.40 12.31 0.99
N VAL A 81 8.97 11.44 0.11
CA VAL A 81 9.87 10.68 -0.74
C VAL A 81 9.80 11.30 -2.13
N ASN A 82 10.91 11.81 -2.56
CA ASN A 82 11.01 12.42 -3.88
C ASN A 82 11.58 11.45 -4.89
#